data_d969a717e27cd86efe1cefe7ae566106
#
_entry.id   d969a717e27cd86efe1cefe7ae566106
#
_cell.length_a   1.000
_cell.length_b   1.000
_cell.length_c   1.000
_cell.angle_alpha   90.00
_cell.angle_beta   90.00
_cell.angle_gamma   90.00
#
_symmetry.space_group_name_H-M   'P 1'
#
loop_
_entity.id
_entity.type
_entity.pdbx_description
1 polymer ?
#
loop_
_entity_poly.entity_id
_entity_poly.type
_entity_poly.pdbx_seq_one_letter_code
_entity_poly.pdbx_strand_id
1 'polypeptide(L)'
;VMNKLKKEKLDKLIIEKIQKIPSLFICVGMQILFTESLEFGKHLGLNIFKGKVKKIDGKKRKVPFIGWNQINLQKKCKIFQNIKKNEFFYFTHSYYVMPEDKQIISSEADYLDFKYCSSISKNNIFATQFHPEKSGKEGLKIYKNFINLI
;
A
#
# COMPACT_ATOMS: atom_id res chain seq x y z
N VAL A 1 15.35 1.26 2.08
CA VAL A 1 14.69 -0.04 2.36
C VAL A 1 15.30 -1.13 1.49
N MET A 2 15.25 -1.05 0.15
CA MET A 2 15.70 -2.12 -0.76
C MET A 2 17.16 -2.57 -0.54
N ASN A 3 18.09 -1.63 -0.30
CA ASN A 3 19.49 -1.98 -0.03
C ASN A 3 19.64 -2.89 1.21
N LYS A 4 18.85 -2.62 2.27
CA LYS A 4 18.87 -3.46 3.48
C LYS A 4 18.27 -4.83 3.21
N LEU A 5 17.14 -4.92 2.48
CA LEU A 5 16.53 -6.19 2.11
C LEU A 5 17.50 -7.07 1.29
N LYS A 6 18.20 -6.47 0.31
CA LYS A 6 19.19 -7.17 -0.51
C LYS A 6 20.39 -7.66 0.31
N LYS A 7 20.91 -6.81 1.20
CA LYS A 7 22.02 -7.16 2.09
C LYS A 7 21.69 -8.39 2.95
N GLU A 8 20.47 -8.45 3.47
CA GLU A 8 19.97 -9.54 4.32
C GLU A 8 19.34 -10.70 3.50
N LYS A 9 19.38 -10.65 2.16
CA LYS A 9 18.77 -11.64 1.23
C LYS A 9 17.25 -11.80 1.42
N LEU A 10 16.60 -10.86 2.09
CA LEU A 10 15.16 -10.88 2.35
C LEU A 10 14.33 -10.60 1.10
N ASP A 11 14.88 -9.87 0.11
CA ASP A 11 14.24 -9.62 -1.18
C ASP A 11 13.92 -10.93 -1.90
N LYS A 12 14.87 -11.86 -1.98
CA LYS A 12 14.68 -13.19 -2.60
C LYS A 12 13.65 -14.02 -1.84
N LEU A 13 13.75 -14.03 -0.50
CA LEU A 13 12.82 -14.76 0.36
C LEU A 13 11.39 -14.23 0.20
N ILE A 14 11.18 -12.92 0.16
CA ILE A 14 9.87 -12.31 -0.07
C ILE A 14 9.33 -12.76 -1.43
N ILE A 15 10.12 -12.65 -2.50
CA ILE A 15 9.70 -13.05 -3.86
C ILE A 15 9.29 -14.54 -3.90
N GLU A 16 10.03 -15.41 -3.22
CA GLU A 16 9.72 -16.84 -3.17
C GLU A 16 8.41 -17.15 -2.43
N LYS A 17 8.18 -16.47 -1.29
CA LYS A 17 7.07 -16.80 -0.37
C LYS A 17 5.78 -16.07 -0.67
N ILE A 18 5.85 -14.86 -1.24
CA ILE A 18 4.69 -13.96 -1.40
C ILE A 18 3.52 -14.56 -2.18
N GLN A 19 3.79 -15.52 -3.08
CA GLN A 19 2.74 -16.21 -3.84
C GLN A 19 2.14 -17.42 -3.07
N LYS A 20 2.84 -17.91 -2.05
CA LYS A 20 2.49 -19.14 -1.34
C LYS A 20 1.72 -18.86 -0.04
N ILE A 21 2.03 -17.76 0.63
CA ILE A 21 1.45 -17.41 1.93
C ILE A 21 0.76 -16.05 1.86
N PRO A 22 -0.37 -15.87 2.57
CA PRO A 22 -0.98 -14.55 2.72
C PRO A 22 0.03 -13.55 3.27
N SER A 23 0.10 -12.38 2.65
CA SER A 23 1.09 -11.35 3.00
C SER A 23 0.45 -9.98 3.04
N LEU A 24 0.66 -9.25 4.13
CA LEU A 24 0.19 -7.87 4.30
C LEU A 24 1.39 -6.92 4.34
N PHE A 25 1.40 -5.98 3.39
CA PHE A 25 2.45 -4.97 3.25
C PHE A 25 1.88 -3.58 3.62
N ILE A 26 2.59 -2.84 4.47
CA ILE A 26 2.10 -1.56 4.99
C ILE A 26 3.05 -0.44 4.55
N CYS A 27 2.48 0.67 4.06
CA CYS A 27 3.15 1.91 3.67
C CYS A 27 4.32 1.67 2.71
N VAL A 28 5.56 1.84 3.14
CA VAL A 28 6.76 1.55 2.34
C VAL A 28 6.80 0.09 1.87
N GLY A 29 6.21 -0.82 2.66
CA GLY A 29 6.03 -2.22 2.26
C GLY A 29 5.22 -2.36 0.97
N MET A 30 4.13 -1.59 0.80
CA MET A 30 3.38 -1.54 -0.46
C MET A 30 4.24 -1.00 -1.60
N GLN A 31 5.03 0.04 -1.35
CA GLN A 31 5.82 0.71 -2.37
C GLN A 31 6.93 -0.18 -2.95
N ILE A 32 7.59 -0.98 -2.11
CA ILE A 32 8.66 -1.88 -2.59
C ILE A 32 8.17 -3.02 -3.49
N LEU A 33 6.87 -3.31 -3.54
CA LEU A 33 6.30 -4.34 -4.42
C LEU A 33 6.35 -3.95 -5.90
N PHE A 34 6.48 -2.66 -6.22
CA PHE A 34 6.43 -2.14 -7.57
C PHE A 34 7.78 -2.20 -8.30
N THR A 35 7.77 -1.91 -9.61
CA THR A 35 8.97 -2.00 -10.47
C THR A 35 10.03 -1.00 -10.04
N GLU A 36 9.64 0.26 -9.80
CA GLU A 36 10.59 1.33 -9.49
C GLU A 36 10.01 2.38 -8.54
N SER A 37 10.87 3.00 -7.77
CA SER A 37 10.58 4.15 -6.93
C SER A 37 11.45 5.33 -7.36
N LEU A 38 10.84 6.52 -7.37
CA LEU A 38 11.53 7.79 -7.61
C LEU A 38 11.89 8.51 -6.29
N GLU A 39 11.86 7.81 -5.16
CA GLU A 39 12.23 8.36 -3.85
C GLU A 39 13.76 8.49 -3.74
N PHE A 40 14.24 9.74 -3.59
CA PHE A 40 15.68 10.08 -3.55
C PHE A 40 16.50 9.53 -4.72
N GLY A 41 15.92 9.57 -5.94
CA GLY A 41 16.51 9.02 -7.14
C GLY A 41 15.74 7.80 -7.65
N LYS A 42 16.24 7.17 -8.71
CA LYS A 42 15.60 5.98 -9.29
C LYS A 42 16.12 4.71 -8.62
N HIS A 43 15.22 3.97 -8.00
CA HIS A 43 15.52 2.71 -7.32
C HIS A 43 14.58 1.60 -7.81
N LEU A 44 15.13 0.40 -7.99
CA LEU A 44 14.32 -0.77 -8.33
C LEU A 44 13.67 -1.35 -7.06
N GLY A 45 12.38 -1.67 -7.16
CA GLY A 45 11.66 -2.45 -6.16
C GLY A 45 11.76 -3.96 -6.40
N LEU A 46 10.85 -4.72 -5.81
CA LEU A 46 10.77 -6.20 -5.96
C LEU A 46 10.15 -6.61 -7.30
N ASN A 47 9.55 -5.68 -8.04
CA ASN A 47 8.91 -5.91 -9.34
C ASN A 47 7.83 -7.02 -9.32
N ILE A 48 7.12 -7.16 -8.20
CA ILE A 48 5.96 -8.06 -8.07
C ILE A 48 4.80 -7.53 -8.89
N PHE A 49 4.61 -6.21 -8.87
CA PHE A 49 3.62 -5.50 -9.68
C PHE A 49 4.30 -4.47 -10.59
N LYS A 50 3.83 -4.39 -11.83
CA LYS A 50 4.27 -3.34 -12.74
C LYS A 50 3.69 -1.99 -12.32
N GLY A 51 4.53 -0.97 -12.36
CA GLY A 51 4.17 0.39 -11.98
C GLY A 51 5.29 1.11 -11.26
N LYS A 52 4.99 2.34 -10.84
CA LYS A 52 5.99 3.29 -10.30
C LYS A 52 5.51 3.86 -8.97
N VAL A 53 6.47 4.24 -8.14
CA VAL A 53 6.26 5.06 -6.95
C VAL A 53 6.69 6.47 -7.26
N LYS A 54 5.76 7.44 -7.12
CA LYS A 54 6.00 8.85 -7.42
C LYS A 54 5.78 9.72 -6.19
N LYS A 55 6.44 10.88 -6.15
CA LYS A 55 6.22 11.90 -5.13
C LYS A 55 4.89 12.61 -5.36
N ILE A 56 4.18 12.90 -4.27
CA ILE A 56 3.01 13.79 -4.28
C ILE A 56 3.48 15.20 -4.69
N ASP A 57 2.78 15.84 -5.62
CA ASP A 57 3.09 17.21 -6.01
C ASP A 57 2.82 18.18 -4.85
N GLY A 58 3.87 18.77 -4.33
CA GLY A 58 3.83 19.72 -3.22
C GLY A 58 3.46 21.17 -3.58
N LYS A 59 3.25 21.49 -4.86
CA LYS A 59 2.92 22.87 -5.27
C LYS A 59 1.59 23.37 -4.68
N LYS A 60 0.60 22.46 -4.57
CA LYS A 60 -0.74 22.75 -4.05
C LYS A 60 -1.09 21.96 -2.80
N ARG A 61 -0.19 21.11 -2.31
CA ARG A 61 -0.46 20.15 -1.22
C ARG A 61 0.68 20.13 -0.23
N LYS A 62 0.34 19.98 1.06
CA LYS A 62 1.36 19.75 2.08
C LYS A 62 1.95 18.35 1.92
N VAL A 63 3.27 18.26 1.80
CA VAL A 63 4.03 16.99 1.68
C VAL A 63 5.12 16.97 2.75
N PRO A 64 5.19 15.93 3.59
CA PRO A 64 4.36 14.72 3.57
C PRO A 64 2.89 14.97 3.89
N PHE A 65 2.00 14.16 3.33
CA PHE A 65 0.64 14.05 3.85
C PHE A 65 0.67 13.27 5.16
N ILE A 66 0.19 13.89 6.24
CA ILE A 66 0.10 13.29 7.57
C ILE A 66 -1.29 13.58 8.11
N GLY A 67 -2.07 12.54 8.39
CA GLY A 67 -3.41 12.70 8.93
C GLY A 67 -4.37 11.58 8.56
N TRP A 68 -5.62 11.76 8.95
CA TRP A 68 -6.72 10.88 8.64
C TRP A 68 -7.31 11.22 7.28
N ASN A 69 -7.58 10.19 6.49
CA ASN A 69 -8.22 10.33 5.19
C ASN A 69 -9.17 9.18 4.91
N GLN A 70 -10.22 9.47 4.18
CA GLN A 70 -11.18 8.48 3.72
C GLN A 70 -10.59 7.59 2.63
N ILE A 71 -10.96 6.31 2.65
CA ILE A 71 -10.70 5.40 1.54
C ILE A 71 -11.99 5.06 0.81
N ASN A 72 -11.91 5.03 -0.51
CA ASN A 72 -12.99 4.63 -1.40
C ASN A 72 -12.72 3.21 -1.92
N LEU A 73 -13.48 2.22 -1.46
CA LEU A 73 -13.31 0.83 -1.88
C LEU A 73 -13.69 0.67 -3.35
N GLN A 74 -12.78 0.11 -4.15
CA GLN A 74 -12.95 -0.08 -5.60
C GLN A 74 -13.47 -1.48 -5.95
N LYS A 75 -13.20 -2.46 -5.08
CA LYS A 75 -13.64 -3.84 -5.23
C LYS A 75 -13.79 -4.55 -3.89
N LYS A 76 -14.46 -5.70 -3.90
CA LYS A 76 -14.47 -6.58 -2.73
C LYS A 76 -13.05 -7.06 -2.43
N CYS A 77 -12.62 -6.92 -1.19
CA CYS A 77 -11.31 -7.35 -0.72
C CYS A 77 -11.43 -7.96 0.67
N LYS A 78 -10.81 -9.11 0.89
CA LYS A 78 -10.94 -9.89 2.12
C LYS A 78 -10.53 -9.08 3.37
N ILE A 79 -9.45 -8.28 3.30
CA ILE A 79 -9.03 -7.47 4.45
C ILE A 79 -9.98 -6.31 4.77
N PHE A 80 -10.90 -5.95 3.87
CA PHE A 80 -11.93 -4.92 4.08
C PHE A 80 -13.31 -5.47 4.48
N GLN A 81 -13.40 -6.75 4.82
CA GLN A 81 -14.65 -7.33 5.29
C GLN A 81 -15.14 -6.59 6.54
N ASN A 82 -16.45 -6.23 6.57
CA ASN A 82 -17.09 -5.47 7.64
C ASN A 82 -16.49 -4.08 7.92
N ILE A 83 -15.76 -3.51 6.95
CA ILE A 83 -15.36 -2.10 6.94
C ILE A 83 -16.37 -1.33 6.11
N LYS A 84 -16.84 -0.21 6.66
CA LYS A 84 -17.82 0.64 5.98
C LYS A 84 -17.19 1.33 4.76
N LYS A 85 -18.03 1.67 3.78
CA LYS A 85 -17.59 2.58 2.71
C LYS A 85 -17.19 3.94 3.31
N ASN A 86 -16.20 4.55 2.72
CA ASN A 86 -15.72 5.89 3.12
C ASN A 86 -15.21 5.94 4.57
N GLU A 87 -14.64 4.84 5.07
CA GLU A 87 -14.04 4.82 6.40
C GLU A 87 -12.69 5.54 6.40
N PHE A 88 -12.32 6.10 7.57
CA PHE A 88 -11.09 6.87 7.74
C PHE A 88 -9.95 5.99 8.23
N PHE A 89 -8.77 6.21 7.64
CA PHE A 89 -7.51 5.58 8.04
C PHE A 89 -6.41 6.63 8.17
N TYR A 90 -5.38 6.33 8.93
CA TYR A 90 -4.25 7.21 9.16
C TYR A 90 -3.17 7.02 8.10
N PHE A 91 -2.75 8.12 7.48
CA PHE A 91 -1.70 8.18 6.46
C PHE A 91 -0.51 9.01 6.94
N THR A 92 0.69 8.61 6.54
CA THR A 92 1.90 9.42 6.65
C THR A 92 2.85 9.05 5.51
N HIS A 93 2.81 9.81 4.41
CA HIS A 93 3.61 9.52 3.23
C HIS A 93 3.84 10.75 2.34
N SER A 94 4.96 10.74 1.62
CA SER A 94 5.30 11.71 0.57
C SER A 94 5.20 11.12 -0.83
N TYR A 95 5.15 9.79 -0.92
CA TYR A 95 5.15 9.05 -2.17
C TYR A 95 3.95 8.11 -2.22
N TYR A 96 3.48 7.80 -3.41
CA TYR A 96 2.34 6.94 -3.67
C TYR A 96 2.62 6.02 -4.87
N VAL A 97 1.94 4.89 -4.92
CA VAL A 97 2.07 3.93 -6.01
C VAL A 97 1.15 4.27 -7.18
N MET A 98 1.64 4.03 -8.40
CA MET A 98 0.89 4.09 -9.66
C MET A 98 0.91 2.72 -10.32
N PRO A 99 -0.04 1.83 -10.01
CA PRO A 99 -0.15 0.53 -10.67
C PRO A 99 -0.45 0.70 -12.17
N GLU A 100 0.21 -0.08 -13.02
CA GLU A 100 -0.16 -0.21 -14.43
C GLU A 100 -1.46 -1.02 -14.57
N ASP A 101 -1.55 -2.16 -13.89
CA ASP A 101 -2.77 -2.96 -13.76
C ASP A 101 -3.70 -2.32 -12.71
N LYS A 102 -4.76 -1.64 -13.18
CA LYS A 102 -5.74 -1.00 -12.29
C LYS A 102 -6.63 -2.01 -11.54
N GLN A 103 -6.72 -3.24 -12.02
CA GLN A 103 -7.54 -4.28 -11.38
C GLN A 103 -7.00 -4.72 -10.02
N ILE A 104 -5.72 -4.47 -9.73
CA ILE A 104 -5.17 -4.76 -8.39
C ILE A 104 -5.59 -3.74 -7.35
N ILE A 105 -6.05 -2.54 -7.72
CA ILE A 105 -6.45 -1.49 -6.79
C ILE A 105 -7.68 -1.97 -6.01
N SER A 106 -7.57 -1.99 -4.69
CA SER A 106 -8.68 -2.36 -3.80
C SER A 106 -9.31 -1.15 -3.11
N SER A 107 -8.56 -0.09 -2.91
CA SER A 107 -9.10 1.22 -2.52
C SER A 107 -8.27 2.38 -3.07
N GLU A 108 -8.92 3.52 -3.19
CA GLU A 108 -8.31 4.81 -3.50
C GLU A 108 -8.62 5.82 -2.40
N ALA A 109 -7.84 6.89 -2.34
CA ALA A 109 -8.10 8.02 -1.46
C ALA A 109 -7.88 9.32 -2.23
N ASP A 110 -8.61 10.36 -1.82
CA ASP A 110 -8.51 11.69 -2.41
C ASP A 110 -7.72 12.61 -1.49
N TYR A 111 -6.76 13.36 -2.02
CA TYR A 111 -6.06 14.42 -1.31
C TYR A 111 -6.21 15.73 -2.08
N LEU A 112 -7.20 16.53 -1.68
CA LEU A 112 -7.68 17.70 -2.43
C LEU A 112 -8.16 17.26 -3.83
N ASP A 113 -7.57 17.82 -4.87
CA ASP A 113 -7.85 17.52 -6.29
C ASP A 113 -7.06 16.32 -6.83
N PHE A 114 -6.43 15.52 -5.97
CA PHE A 114 -5.55 14.42 -6.35
C PHE A 114 -6.03 13.08 -5.78
N LYS A 115 -6.32 12.15 -6.66
CA LYS A 115 -6.69 10.77 -6.32
C LYS A 115 -5.49 9.83 -6.45
N TYR A 116 -5.32 8.94 -5.48
CA TYR A 116 -4.21 7.98 -5.48
C TYR A 116 -4.63 6.60 -4.96
N CYS A 117 -3.90 5.59 -5.37
CA CYS A 117 -4.08 4.22 -4.88
C CYS A 117 -3.72 4.14 -3.39
N SER A 118 -4.69 3.83 -2.55
CA SER A 118 -4.52 3.69 -1.10
C SER A 118 -4.35 2.25 -0.64
N SER A 119 -4.77 1.27 -1.45
CA SER A 119 -4.49 -0.15 -1.22
C SER A 119 -4.58 -0.98 -2.48
N ILE A 120 -3.90 -2.11 -2.49
CA ILE A 120 -3.97 -3.12 -3.55
C ILE A 120 -4.24 -4.50 -2.96
N SER A 121 -4.84 -5.36 -3.78
CA SER A 121 -4.97 -6.79 -3.48
C SER A 121 -4.94 -7.64 -4.75
N LYS A 122 -4.15 -8.70 -4.74
CA LYS A 122 -4.10 -9.73 -5.80
C LYS A 122 -3.66 -11.06 -5.19
N ASN A 123 -4.47 -12.10 -5.38
CA ASN A 123 -4.22 -13.43 -4.79
C ASN A 123 -4.03 -13.34 -3.27
N ASN A 124 -2.86 -13.77 -2.77
CA ASN A 124 -2.50 -13.76 -1.35
C ASN A 124 -1.81 -12.46 -0.91
N ILE A 125 -1.68 -11.46 -1.79
CA ILE A 125 -0.96 -10.23 -1.53
C ILE A 125 -1.97 -9.12 -1.23
N PHE A 126 -1.82 -8.51 -0.08
CA PHE A 126 -2.58 -7.34 0.36
C PHE A 126 -1.59 -6.23 0.73
N ALA A 127 -1.87 -5.00 0.32
CA ALA A 127 -1.01 -3.90 0.72
C ALA A 127 -1.79 -2.60 0.90
N THR A 128 -1.39 -1.79 1.89
CA THR A 128 -2.01 -0.51 2.22
C THR A 128 -0.97 0.61 2.25
N GLN A 129 -1.33 1.79 1.74
CA GLN A 129 -0.52 3.01 1.90
C GLN A 129 -0.71 3.62 3.29
N PHE A 130 -1.91 3.48 3.84
CA PHE A 130 -2.22 3.88 5.21
C PHE A 130 -1.64 2.88 6.23
N HIS A 131 -1.64 3.30 7.49
CA HIS A 131 -1.14 2.54 8.63
C HIS A 131 -2.30 1.95 9.44
N PRO A 132 -2.69 0.67 9.22
CA PRO A 132 -3.74 0.03 10.03
C PRO A 132 -3.45 0.08 11.53
N GLU A 133 -2.18 -0.07 11.92
CA GLU A 133 -1.74 -0.03 13.33
C GLU A 133 -1.97 1.33 14.01
N LYS A 134 -2.18 2.39 13.21
CA LYS A 134 -2.48 3.75 13.68
C LYS A 134 -3.92 4.17 13.42
N SER A 135 -4.74 3.27 12.88
CA SER A 135 -6.09 3.58 12.39
C SER A 135 -7.20 3.10 13.34
N GLY A 136 -6.91 3.00 14.63
CA GLY A 136 -7.89 2.69 15.66
C GLY A 136 -8.64 1.37 15.44
N LYS A 137 -9.94 1.34 15.76
CA LYS A 137 -10.76 0.12 15.68
C LYS A 137 -10.87 -0.43 14.25
N GLU A 138 -10.97 0.44 13.25
CA GLU A 138 -11.10 0.00 11.86
C GLU A 138 -9.76 -0.57 11.33
N GLY A 139 -8.64 -0.03 11.78
CA GLY A 139 -7.32 -0.61 11.51
C GLY A 139 -7.14 -2.00 12.12
N LEU A 140 -7.63 -2.21 13.34
CA LEU A 140 -7.63 -3.53 13.99
C LEU A 140 -8.48 -4.56 13.24
N LYS A 141 -9.59 -4.14 12.61
CA LYS A 141 -10.37 -5.04 11.74
C LYS A 141 -9.57 -5.51 10.53
N ILE A 142 -8.71 -4.67 9.94
CA ILE A 142 -7.80 -5.08 8.86
C ILE A 142 -6.93 -6.25 9.30
N TYR A 143 -6.30 -6.13 10.48
CA TYR A 143 -5.47 -7.21 11.02
C TYR A 143 -6.28 -8.47 11.32
N LYS A 144 -7.45 -8.34 11.98
CA LYS A 144 -8.32 -9.46 12.26
C LYS A 144 -8.74 -10.19 10.98
N ASN A 145 -9.15 -9.43 9.96
CA ASN A 145 -9.53 -10.01 8.68
C ASN A 145 -8.34 -10.70 8.00
N PHE A 146 -7.15 -10.12 8.08
CA PHE A 146 -5.94 -10.70 7.52
C PHE A 146 -5.54 -12.01 8.25
N ILE A 147 -5.56 -12.02 9.59
CA ILE A 147 -5.24 -13.22 10.39
C ILE A 147 -6.19 -14.37 10.05
N ASN A 148 -7.46 -14.09 9.77
CA ASN A 148 -8.43 -15.11 9.37
C ASN A 148 -8.16 -15.71 7.96
N LEU A 149 -7.14 -15.25 7.23
CA LEU A 149 -6.72 -15.81 5.94
C LEU A 149 -5.57 -16.80 6.07
N ILE A 150 -4.94 -16.85 7.25
CA ILE A 150 -3.81 -17.72 7.56
C ILE A 150 -4.34 -18.98 8.22
#